data_934628fd0a5ac999d786f2db4600007d
#
_entry.id   934628fd0a5ac999d786f2db4600007d
#
_cell.length_a   1.000
_cell.length_b   1.000
_cell.length_c   1.000
_cell.angle_alpha   90.00
_cell.angle_beta   90.00
_cell.angle_gamma   90.00
#
_symmetry.space_group_name_H-M   'P 1'
#
loop_
_entity.id
_entity.type
_entity.pdbx_description
1 polymer ?
#
loop_
_entity_poly.entity_id
_entity_poly.type
_entity_poly.pdbx_seq_one_letter_code
_entity_poly.pdbx_strand_id
1 'polypeptide(L)'
;MRFKHLVTAVVAATAFVSAAQAQQFFRIGTGGTAGTYYPIGGMIANAVSQPGKIIVTAQASNGSLANVNGIAGGAMESGFSQSDVATWAQTGKGLFEGKPSIAELRLIANLYPETIHVVVKKGSGIKSIAELKGKRVALDEPGSGTLVNARLVLAAYGLKESDIKPEYIKPNQASDKMKDGALDAFFFVGGAPAGAIAELASSGAGIELLPISGAQADTLRRGSPFFANDSVPAATYKDVAAVNTLSVGAQWVTSAKADAETVYQITKSLYSEATQKALAAGHAKGKLITVKNAVQGAGIPFHPGAERFYKEAGVLK
;
A
#
# COMPACT_ATOMS: atom_id res chain seq x y z
N MET A 1 -7.83 -80.32 -39.87
CA MET A 1 -8.12 -79.50 -38.68
C MET A 1 -6.95 -78.66 -38.41
N ARG A 2 -7.05 -77.30 -38.65
CA ARG A 2 -5.98 -76.33 -38.44
C ARG A 2 -6.52 -75.29 -37.47
N PHE A 3 -6.02 -75.28 -36.25
CA PHE A 3 -6.31 -74.25 -35.23
C PHE A 3 -5.47 -73.00 -35.56
N LYS A 4 -6.13 -71.88 -35.84
CA LYS A 4 -5.50 -70.58 -35.95
C LYS A 4 -5.51 -69.92 -34.58
N HIS A 5 -4.33 -69.68 -33.99
CA HIS A 5 -4.17 -68.87 -32.80
C HIS A 5 -4.29 -67.39 -33.14
N LEU A 6 -5.31 -66.74 -32.61
CA LEU A 6 -5.47 -65.29 -32.69
C LEU A 6 -4.71 -64.70 -31.50
N VAL A 7 -3.58 -64.01 -31.78
CA VAL A 7 -2.85 -63.24 -30.77
C VAL A 7 -3.46 -61.85 -30.74
N THR A 8 -4.17 -61.54 -29.66
CA THR A 8 -4.71 -60.18 -29.43
C THR A 8 -3.64 -59.35 -28.76
N ALA A 9 -3.03 -58.41 -29.47
CA ALA A 9 -2.11 -57.43 -28.91
C ALA A 9 -2.94 -56.34 -28.20
N VAL A 10 -2.88 -56.28 -26.89
CA VAL A 10 -3.39 -55.16 -26.10
C VAL A 10 -2.37 -54.04 -26.08
N VAL A 11 -2.61 -53.02 -26.87
CA VAL A 11 -1.82 -51.79 -26.85
C VAL A 11 -2.31 -50.96 -25.67
N ALA A 12 -1.56 -50.94 -24.56
CA ALA A 12 -1.80 -50.05 -23.44
C ALA A 12 -1.38 -48.63 -23.84
N ALA A 13 -2.35 -47.83 -24.28
CA ALA A 13 -2.17 -46.39 -24.46
C ALA A 13 -2.08 -45.70 -23.08
N THR A 14 -0.88 -45.49 -22.57
CA THR A 14 -0.64 -44.61 -21.45
C THR A 14 -0.91 -43.16 -21.88
N ALA A 15 -2.14 -42.71 -21.62
CA ALA A 15 -2.47 -41.29 -21.76
C ALA A 15 -1.70 -40.50 -20.67
N PHE A 16 -0.65 -39.85 -21.09
CA PHE A 16 -0.06 -38.76 -20.27
C PHE A 16 -1.09 -37.63 -20.20
N VAL A 17 -1.90 -37.62 -19.14
CA VAL A 17 -2.69 -36.47 -18.76
C VAL A 17 -1.68 -35.44 -18.26
N SER A 18 -1.17 -34.61 -19.16
CA SER A 18 -0.52 -33.35 -18.78
C SER A 18 -1.59 -32.55 -18.04
N ALA A 19 -1.53 -32.53 -16.72
CA ALA A 19 -2.32 -31.60 -15.92
C ALA A 19 -1.95 -30.20 -16.40
N ALA A 20 -2.76 -29.61 -17.28
CA ALA A 20 -2.66 -28.21 -17.62
C ALA A 20 -2.80 -27.45 -16.30
N GLN A 21 -1.71 -26.96 -15.76
CA GLN A 21 -1.72 -26.18 -14.55
C GLN A 21 -2.54 -24.94 -14.86
N ALA A 22 -3.73 -24.83 -14.27
CA ALA A 22 -4.61 -23.69 -14.50
C ALA A 22 -3.86 -22.41 -14.14
N GLN A 23 -3.88 -21.43 -15.03
CA GLN A 23 -3.27 -20.13 -14.82
C GLN A 23 -3.87 -19.50 -13.55
N GLN A 24 -3.02 -19.10 -12.62
CA GLN A 24 -3.44 -18.47 -11.38
C GLN A 24 -3.50 -16.95 -11.55
N PHE A 25 -4.57 -16.36 -11.05
CA PHE A 25 -4.72 -14.91 -10.97
C PHE A 25 -4.41 -14.45 -9.55
N PHE A 26 -3.64 -13.38 -9.43
CA PHE A 26 -3.24 -12.82 -8.15
C PHE A 26 -3.41 -11.29 -8.21
N ARG A 27 -4.54 -10.80 -7.67
CA ARG A 27 -4.88 -9.37 -7.68
C ARG A 27 -4.22 -8.66 -6.52
N ILE A 28 -3.72 -7.46 -6.78
CA ILE A 28 -3.18 -6.54 -5.78
C ILE A 28 -4.16 -5.37 -5.65
N GLY A 29 -4.92 -5.31 -4.58
CA GLY A 29 -5.67 -4.12 -4.22
C GLY A 29 -4.71 -2.97 -3.90
N THR A 30 -4.88 -1.82 -4.52
CA THR A 30 -3.97 -0.68 -4.39
C THR A 30 -4.62 0.49 -3.67
N GLY A 31 -4.87 1.58 -4.33
CA GLY A 31 -5.54 2.79 -3.88
C GLY A 31 -6.05 3.58 -5.07
N GLY A 32 -6.33 4.86 -4.89
CA GLY A 32 -6.67 5.76 -5.99
C GLY A 32 -5.51 5.88 -7.00
N THR A 33 -5.85 6.00 -8.30
CA THR A 33 -4.86 5.97 -9.40
C THR A 33 -3.84 7.11 -9.37
N ALA A 34 -4.17 8.23 -8.75
CA ALA A 34 -3.28 9.39 -8.57
C ALA A 34 -2.46 9.34 -7.27
N GLY A 35 -2.59 8.26 -6.48
CA GLY A 35 -1.74 7.98 -5.31
C GLY A 35 -0.49 7.19 -5.68
N THR A 36 0.22 6.68 -4.66
CA THR A 36 1.47 5.93 -4.85
C THR A 36 1.26 4.43 -4.99
N TYR A 37 0.25 3.86 -4.34
CA TYR A 37 -0.03 2.42 -4.38
C TYR A 37 -0.27 1.91 -5.80
N TYR A 38 -1.08 2.62 -6.59
CA TYR A 38 -1.48 2.15 -7.91
C TYR A 38 -0.30 2.03 -8.90
N PRO A 39 0.54 3.07 -9.11
CA PRO A 39 1.69 2.95 -10.01
C PRO A 39 2.72 1.90 -9.53
N ILE A 40 3.01 1.83 -8.23
CA ILE A 40 3.93 0.81 -7.69
C ILE A 40 3.32 -0.58 -7.82
N GLY A 41 2.04 -0.75 -7.52
CA GLY A 41 1.33 -2.02 -7.70
C GLY A 41 1.34 -2.50 -9.14
N GLY A 42 1.16 -1.58 -10.11
CA GLY A 42 1.27 -1.87 -11.54
C GLY A 42 2.66 -2.34 -11.95
N MET A 43 3.71 -1.65 -11.46
CA MET A 43 5.09 -2.07 -11.74
C MET A 43 5.41 -3.44 -11.14
N ILE A 44 5.00 -3.70 -9.88
CA ILE A 44 5.17 -5.00 -9.23
C ILE A 44 4.40 -6.06 -10.02
N ALA A 45 3.12 -5.84 -10.32
CA ALA A 45 2.28 -6.78 -11.03
C ALA A 45 2.90 -7.21 -12.37
N ASN A 46 3.37 -6.24 -13.16
CA ASN A 46 4.03 -6.51 -14.43
C ASN A 46 5.34 -7.32 -14.25
N ALA A 47 6.14 -6.96 -13.25
CA ALA A 47 7.45 -7.55 -13.05
C ALA A 47 7.41 -8.97 -12.46
N VAL A 48 6.40 -9.28 -11.61
CA VAL A 48 6.31 -10.60 -10.95
C VAL A 48 5.39 -11.59 -11.67
N SER A 49 4.64 -11.15 -12.68
CA SER A 49 3.82 -12.03 -13.50
C SER A 49 4.68 -13.05 -14.26
N GLN A 50 4.21 -14.28 -14.31
CA GLN A 50 4.84 -15.39 -15.03
C GLN A 50 3.83 -15.91 -16.07
N PRO A 51 3.96 -15.53 -17.36
CA PRO A 51 3.01 -15.93 -18.39
C PRO A 51 2.76 -17.45 -18.41
N GLY A 52 1.51 -17.85 -18.50
CA GLY A 52 1.09 -19.24 -18.47
C GLY A 52 1.05 -19.89 -17.06
N LYS A 53 1.51 -19.19 -16.02
CA LYS A 53 1.50 -19.70 -14.62
C LYS A 53 0.76 -18.76 -13.67
N ILE A 54 1.29 -17.56 -13.48
CA ILE A 54 0.75 -16.57 -12.53
C ILE A 54 0.55 -15.25 -13.27
N ILE A 55 -0.67 -14.75 -13.29
CA ILE A 55 -0.99 -13.40 -13.77
C ILE A 55 -1.28 -12.53 -12.56
N VAL A 56 -0.42 -11.55 -12.36
CA VAL A 56 -0.60 -10.55 -11.30
C VAL A 56 -1.17 -9.28 -11.90
N THR A 57 -2.17 -8.69 -11.26
CA THR A 57 -2.81 -7.45 -11.71
C THR A 57 -2.98 -6.47 -10.56
N ALA A 58 -2.71 -5.19 -10.81
CA ALA A 58 -3.02 -4.12 -9.88
C ALA A 58 -4.44 -3.61 -10.09
N GLN A 59 -5.22 -3.53 -9.02
CA GLN A 59 -6.59 -3.03 -9.03
C GLN A 59 -6.70 -1.78 -8.18
N ALA A 60 -7.31 -0.74 -8.73
CA ALA A 60 -7.64 0.45 -7.95
C ALA A 60 -8.66 0.11 -6.86
N SER A 61 -8.47 0.70 -5.68
CA SER A 61 -9.35 0.52 -4.53
C SER A 61 -9.44 1.82 -3.72
N ASN A 62 -10.07 1.74 -2.55
CA ASN A 62 -10.07 2.84 -1.59
C ASN A 62 -8.86 2.82 -0.63
N GLY A 63 -7.92 1.88 -0.78
CA GLY A 63 -6.68 1.82 0.00
C GLY A 63 -6.71 0.84 1.16
N SER A 64 -5.92 1.12 2.21
CA SER A 64 -5.49 0.15 3.24
C SER A 64 -6.62 -0.65 3.88
N LEU A 65 -7.64 0.02 4.43
CA LEU A 65 -8.74 -0.66 5.13
C LEU A 65 -9.65 -1.43 4.16
N ALA A 66 -9.89 -0.87 2.96
CA ALA A 66 -10.64 -1.55 1.92
C ALA A 66 -9.93 -2.83 1.46
N ASN A 67 -8.59 -2.77 1.32
CA ASN A 67 -7.78 -3.91 0.86
C ASN A 67 -7.78 -5.05 1.89
N VAL A 68 -7.52 -4.76 3.17
CA VAL A 68 -7.52 -5.82 4.20
C VAL A 68 -8.89 -6.47 4.34
N ASN A 69 -9.98 -5.69 4.24
CA ASN A 69 -11.34 -6.23 4.23
C ASN A 69 -11.64 -7.05 2.96
N GLY A 70 -11.16 -6.59 1.79
CA GLY A 70 -11.29 -7.30 0.52
C GLY A 70 -10.58 -8.66 0.53
N ILE A 71 -9.39 -8.73 1.14
CA ILE A 71 -8.66 -10.00 1.35
C ILE A 71 -9.44 -10.91 2.28
N ALA A 72 -9.93 -10.41 3.40
CA ALA A 72 -10.72 -11.18 4.36
C ALA A 72 -12.01 -11.75 3.74
N GLY A 73 -12.67 -10.97 2.88
CA GLY A 73 -13.88 -11.37 2.15
C GLY A 73 -13.63 -12.20 0.89
N GLY A 74 -12.36 -12.47 0.51
CA GLY A 74 -12.01 -13.22 -0.71
C GLY A 74 -12.24 -12.45 -2.02
N ALA A 75 -12.44 -11.13 -1.95
CA ALA A 75 -12.62 -10.29 -3.12
C ALA A 75 -11.32 -10.05 -3.90
N MET A 76 -10.16 -10.22 -3.25
CA MET A 76 -8.83 -10.12 -3.84
C MET A 76 -7.84 -11.02 -3.09
N GLU A 77 -6.79 -11.45 -3.77
CA GLU A 77 -5.76 -12.34 -3.22
C GLU A 77 -4.78 -11.58 -2.32
N SER A 78 -4.51 -10.32 -2.63
CA SER A 78 -3.56 -9.49 -1.90
C SER A 78 -3.89 -8.00 -2.02
N GLY A 79 -3.20 -7.17 -1.24
CA GLY A 79 -3.34 -5.73 -1.35
C GLY A 79 -2.25 -4.98 -0.60
N PHE A 80 -2.14 -3.68 -0.88
CA PHE A 80 -1.27 -2.80 -0.12
C PHE A 80 -2.03 -2.22 1.07
N SER A 81 -1.34 -2.12 2.19
CA SER A 81 -1.89 -1.57 3.43
C SER A 81 -0.81 -0.83 4.21
N GLN A 82 -1.22 0.18 4.93
CA GLN A 82 -0.38 0.78 5.97
C GLN A 82 -0.15 -0.24 7.09
N SER A 83 1.02 -0.19 7.72
CA SER A 83 1.44 -1.13 8.76
C SER A 83 0.58 -1.07 10.02
N ASP A 84 0.07 0.10 10.38
CA ASP A 84 -0.89 0.30 11.47
C ASP A 84 -2.22 -0.40 11.18
N VAL A 85 -2.81 -0.14 10.00
CA VAL A 85 -4.08 -0.76 9.58
C VAL A 85 -3.94 -2.28 9.49
N ALA A 86 -2.85 -2.79 8.87
CA ALA A 86 -2.61 -4.22 8.74
C ALA A 86 -2.47 -4.91 10.11
N THR A 87 -1.70 -4.29 11.04
CA THR A 87 -1.49 -4.84 12.38
C THR A 87 -2.77 -4.80 13.20
N TRP A 88 -3.53 -3.71 13.15
CA TRP A 88 -4.82 -3.63 13.86
C TRP A 88 -5.84 -4.61 13.30
N ALA A 89 -5.89 -4.78 11.98
CA ALA A 89 -6.76 -5.77 11.35
C ALA A 89 -6.42 -7.18 11.83
N GLN A 90 -5.15 -7.56 11.82
CA GLN A 90 -4.68 -8.88 12.21
C GLN A 90 -4.88 -9.15 13.71
N THR A 91 -4.66 -8.16 14.57
CA THR A 91 -4.71 -8.30 16.04
C THR A 91 -6.06 -7.97 16.66
N GLY A 92 -7.01 -7.40 15.93
CA GLY A 92 -8.30 -6.94 16.46
C GLY A 92 -8.19 -5.71 17.37
N LYS A 93 -7.14 -4.89 17.19
CA LYS A 93 -6.91 -3.68 17.99
C LYS A 93 -7.24 -2.41 17.21
N GLY A 94 -7.15 -1.25 17.83
CA GLY A 94 -7.34 0.06 17.19
C GLY A 94 -8.67 0.14 16.45
N LEU A 95 -8.67 0.32 15.14
CA LEU A 95 -9.87 0.41 14.30
C LEU A 95 -10.74 -0.87 14.31
N PHE A 96 -10.18 -2.00 14.72
CA PHE A 96 -10.85 -3.29 14.79
C PHE A 96 -11.27 -3.65 16.20
N GLU A 97 -11.08 -2.77 17.18
CA GLU A 97 -11.56 -2.99 18.55
C GLU A 97 -13.09 -3.16 18.56
N GLY A 98 -13.56 -4.25 19.17
CA GLY A 98 -14.98 -4.63 19.16
C GLY A 98 -15.48 -5.21 17.83
N LYS A 99 -14.60 -5.45 16.83
CA LYS A 99 -14.91 -6.09 15.57
C LYS A 99 -14.12 -7.41 15.43
N PRO A 100 -14.55 -8.34 14.57
CA PRO A 100 -13.75 -9.53 14.27
C PRO A 100 -12.36 -9.14 13.72
N SER A 101 -11.31 -9.74 14.26
CA SER A 101 -9.96 -9.61 13.72
C SER A 101 -9.82 -10.38 12.42
N ILE A 102 -8.90 -9.95 11.56
CA ILE A 102 -8.51 -10.68 10.35
C ILE A 102 -7.25 -11.49 10.68
N ALA A 103 -7.38 -12.47 11.57
CA ALA A 103 -6.27 -13.26 12.09
C ALA A 103 -5.46 -14.00 11.00
N GLU A 104 -6.07 -14.22 9.83
CA GLU A 104 -5.44 -14.85 8.66
C GLU A 104 -4.59 -13.89 7.82
N LEU A 105 -4.56 -12.59 8.12
CA LEU A 105 -3.75 -11.65 7.36
C LEU A 105 -2.26 -11.97 7.53
N ARG A 106 -1.52 -11.96 6.42
CA ARG A 106 -0.09 -12.28 6.35
C ARG A 106 0.67 -11.26 5.54
N LEU A 107 1.91 -11.01 5.93
CA LEU A 107 2.83 -10.12 5.23
C LEU A 107 3.53 -10.87 4.09
N ILE A 108 3.51 -10.28 2.89
CA ILE A 108 4.42 -10.65 1.80
C ILE A 108 5.70 -9.85 1.95
N ALA A 109 5.61 -8.52 2.06
CA ALA A 109 6.78 -7.63 2.15
C ALA A 109 6.44 -6.30 2.80
N ASN A 110 7.38 -5.71 3.55
CA ASN A 110 7.41 -4.26 3.73
C ASN A 110 7.97 -3.61 2.45
N LEU A 111 7.40 -2.49 2.04
CA LEU A 111 7.72 -1.86 0.77
C LEU A 111 8.55 -0.57 0.96
N TYR A 112 7.95 0.45 1.55
CA TYR A 112 8.57 1.77 1.73
C TYR A 112 7.85 2.58 2.81
N PRO A 113 8.46 3.66 3.34
CA PRO A 113 7.77 4.60 4.21
C PRO A 113 6.75 5.43 3.43
N GLU A 114 5.53 5.52 3.95
CA GLU A 114 4.45 6.37 3.48
C GLU A 114 4.46 7.67 4.29
N THR A 115 4.86 8.72 3.65
CA THR A 115 4.99 10.05 4.25
C THR A 115 3.61 10.70 4.41
N ILE A 116 3.31 11.28 5.56
CA ILE A 116 2.08 12.05 5.79
C ILE A 116 2.26 13.45 5.22
N HIS A 117 1.40 13.81 4.27
CA HIS A 117 1.32 15.15 3.71
C HIS A 117 0.06 15.84 4.19
N VAL A 118 0.19 17.09 4.63
CA VAL A 118 -0.94 17.99 4.86
C VAL A 118 -0.75 19.16 3.93
N VAL A 119 -1.49 19.13 2.83
CA VAL A 119 -1.33 20.08 1.72
C VAL A 119 -2.28 21.25 1.92
N VAL A 120 -1.76 22.45 1.80
CA VAL A 120 -2.54 23.70 1.82
C VAL A 120 -2.20 24.57 0.60
N LYS A 121 -3.11 25.45 0.21
CA LYS A 121 -2.86 26.40 -0.87
C LYS A 121 -1.79 27.41 -0.43
N LYS A 122 -0.83 27.70 -1.28
CA LYS A 122 0.20 28.71 -1.04
C LYS A 122 -0.44 30.07 -0.78
N GLY A 123 0.02 30.73 0.27
CA GLY A 123 -0.52 32.04 0.67
C GLY A 123 -1.90 31.98 1.35
N SER A 124 -2.41 30.80 1.71
CA SER A 124 -3.68 30.63 2.43
C SER A 124 -3.66 31.22 3.85
N GLY A 125 -2.47 31.51 4.40
CA GLY A 125 -2.29 31.95 5.79
C GLY A 125 -2.31 30.79 6.80
N ILE A 126 -2.62 29.56 6.39
CA ILE A 126 -2.63 28.36 7.26
C ILE A 126 -1.18 27.92 7.46
N LYS A 127 -0.67 27.92 8.69
CA LYS A 127 0.72 27.61 9.03
C LYS A 127 0.87 26.37 9.93
N SER A 128 -0.22 25.88 10.50
CA SER A 128 -0.23 24.74 11.42
C SER A 128 -1.49 23.90 11.27
N ILE A 129 -1.43 22.64 11.75
CA ILE A 129 -2.57 21.75 11.79
C ILE A 129 -3.72 22.32 12.64
N ALA A 130 -3.39 23.02 13.74
CA ALA A 130 -4.40 23.62 14.61
C ALA A 130 -5.24 24.70 13.89
N GLU A 131 -4.68 25.36 12.88
CA GLU A 131 -5.38 26.38 12.09
C GLU A 131 -6.32 25.80 11.02
N LEU A 132 -6.40 24.48 10.92
CA LEU A 132 -7.42 23.80 10.10
C LEU A 132 -8.83 23.90 10.69
N LYS A 133 -8.97 24.39 11.94
CA LYS A 133 -10.28 24.60 12.57
C LYS A 133 -11.17 25.50 11.70
N GLY A 134 -12.37 25.02 11.40
CA GLY A 134 -13.36 25.69 10.56
C GLY A 134 -13.07 25.64 9.05
N LYS A 135 -11.94 25.08 8.61
CA LYS A 135 -11.53 24.98 7.20
C LYS A 135 -12.18 23.79 6.51
N ARG A 136 -12.27 23.87 5.17
CA ARG A 136 -12.70 22.76 4.29
C ARG A 136 -11.49 21.85 4.08
N VAL A 137 -11.54 20.64 4.63
CA VAL A 137 -10.39 19.72 4.66
C VAL A 137 -10.79 18.37 4.10
N ALA A 138 -10.14 17.91 3.05
CA ALA A 138 -10.30 16.55 2.58
C ALA A 138 -9.42 15.60 3.37
N LEU A 139 -10.04 14.52 3.86
CA LEU A 139 -9.42 13.50 4.71
C LEU A 139 -9.18 12.18 3.96
N ASP A 140 -9.40 12.18 2.63
CA ASP A 140 -9.49 11.00 1.79
C ASP A 140 -10.80 10.21 2.01
N GLU A 141 -11.01 9.17 1.25
CA GLU A 141 -12.28 8.44 1.22
C GLU A 141 -12.40 7.37 2.32
N PRO A 142 -13.65 6.96 2.67
CA PRO A 142 -13.86 5.84 3.55
C PRO A 142 -13.18 4.57 3.02
N GLY A 143 -12.43 3.89 3.90
CA GLY A 143 -11.64 2.72 3.53
C GLY A 143 -10.17 3.03 3.27
N SER A 144 -9.77 4.31 3.19
CA SER A 144 -8.37 4.70 3.04
C SER A 144 -7.60 4.65 4.37
N GLY A 145 -6.29 4.40 4.29
CA GLY A 145 -5.39 4.57 5.42
C GLY A 145 -5.13 6.04 5.73
N THR A 146 -5.19 6.91 4.71
CA THR A 146 -5.06 8.36 4.90
C THR A 146 -6.11 8.90 5.87
N LEU A 147 -7.39 8.51 5.72
CA LEU A 147 -8.45 8.92 6.63
C LEU A 147 -8.16 8.52 8.08
N VAL A 148 -7.59 7.33 8.27
CA VAL A 148 -7.18 6.84 9.59
C VAL A 148 -6.12 7.74 10.19
N ASN A 149 -5.04 7.99 9.46
CA ASN A 149 -3.94 8.80 9.96
C ASN A 149 -4.31 10.28 10.09
N ALA A 150 -5.15 10.82 9.19
CA ALA A 150 -5.67 12.18 9.32
C ALA A 150 -6.41 12.41 10.64
N ARG A 151 -7.25 11.46 11.05
CA ARG A 151 -7.94 11.49 12.35
C ARG A 151 -6.97 11.50 13.54
N LEU A 152 -5.95 10.66 13.48
CA LEU A 152 -4.91 10.60 14.52
C LEU A 152 -4.11 11.90 14.60
N VAL A 153 -3.74 12.47 13.46
CA VAL A 153 -3.03 13.76 13.39
C VAL A 153 -3.91 14.88 13.94
N LEU A 154 -5.16 15.01 13.47
CA LEU A 154 -6.08 16.02 13.99
C LEU A 154 -6.21 15.92 15.51
N ALA A 155 -6.43 14.70 16.05
CA ALA A 155 -6.56 14.47 17.47
C ALA A 155 -5.30 14.89 18.27
N ALA A 156 -4.09 14.61 17.74
CA ALA A 156 -2.83 15.02 18.37
C ALA A 156 -2.66 16.55 18.44
N TYR A 157 -3.32 17.28 17.55
CA TYR A 157 -3.36 18.74 17.55
C TYR A 157 -4.62 19.31 18.22
N GLY A 158 -5.37 18.48 18.97
CA GLY A 158 -6.56 18.89 19.73
C GLY A 158 -7.80 19.16 18.88
N LEU A 159 -7.82 18.67 17.64
CA LEU A 159 -8.95 18.82 16.71
C LEU A 159 -9.72 17.50 16.56
N LYS A 160 -11.04 17.63 16.37
CA LYS A 160 -11.94 16.56 15.93
C LYS A 160 -12.40 16.83 14.51
N GLU A 161 -12.93 15.83 13.82
CA GLU A 161 -13.54 16.04 12.49
C GLU A 161 -14.68 17.10 12.53
N SER A 162 -15.41 17.20 13.65
CA SER A 162 -16.43 18.22 13.85
C SER A 162 -15.89 19.66 13.97
N ASP A 163 -14.61 19.83 14.20
CA ASP A 163 -13.96 21.16 14.26
C ASP A 163 -13.57 21.69 12.89
N ILE A 164 -13.64 20.87 11.85
CA ILE A 164 -13.38 21.22 10.45
C ILE A 164 -14.65 21.02 9.62
N LYS A 165 -14.59 21.37 8.32
CA LYS A 165 -15.60 20.97 7.33
C LYS A 165 -15.03 19.82 6.52
N PRO A 166 -15.24 18.54 6.95
CA PRO A 166 -14.55 17.41 6.36
C PRO A 166 -15.15 17.05 5.01
N GLU A 167 -14.28 16.68 4.06
CA GLU A 167 -14.65 16.08 2.79
C GLU A 167 -13.98 14.71 2.65
N TYR A 168 -14.75 13.72 2.18
CA TYR A 168 -14.29 12.34 2.04
C TYR A 168 -14.15 12.00 0.55
N ILE A 169 -13.11 12.55 -0.07
CA ILE A 169 -12.85 12.48 -1.50
C ILE A 169 -11.42 12.06 -1.79
N LYS A 170 -11.20 11.46 -2.95
CA LYS A 170 -9.88 10.98 -3.40
C LYS A 170 -8.89 12.14 -3.61
N PRO A 171 -7.58 11.88 -3.53
CA PRO A 171 -6.54 12.92 -3.65
C PRO A 171 -6.61 13.73 -4.95
N ASN A 172 -6.97 13.12 -6.10
CA ASN A 172 -7.17 13.85 -7.35
C ASN A 172 -8.35 14.83 -7.28
N GLN A 173 -9.47 14.42 -6.70
CA GLN A 173 -10.63 15.29 -6.50
C GLN A 173 -10.33 16.44 -5.53
N ALA A 174 -9.56 16.13 -4.45
CA ALA A 174 -9.09 17.15 -3.50
C ALA A 174 -8.18 18.18 -4.19
N SER A 175 -7.27 17.70 -5.04
CA SER A 175 -6.39 18.51 -5.87
C SER A 175 -7.18 19.48 -6.78
N ASP A 176 -8.18 18.95 -7.49
CA ASP A 176 -9.03 19.76 -8.38
C ASP A 176 -9.82 20.81 -7.59
N LYS A 177 -10.48 20.43 -6.49
CA LYS A 177 -11.20 21.39 -5.64
C LYS A 177 -10.29 22.46 -5.04
N MET A 178 -9.02 22.13 -4.74
CA MET A 178 -8.04 23.12 -4.25
C MET A 178 -7.65 24.09 -5.36
N LYS A 179 -7.45 23.64 -6.61
CA LYS A 179 -7.25 24.51 -7.78
C LYS A 179 -8.41 25.50 -7.92
N ASP A 180 -9.63 25.04 -7.79
CA ASP A 180 -10.84 25.84 -7.92
C ASP A 180 -11.15 26.72 -6.70
N GLY A 181 -10.34 26.65 -5.64
CA GLY A 181 -10.55 27.41 -4.40
C GLY A 181 -11.72 26.87 -3.55
N ALA A 182 -12.23 25.69 -3.86
CA ALA A 182 -13.35 25.03 -3.14
C ALA A 182 -12.85 24.20 -1.92
N LEU A 183 -11.53 24.02 -1.76
CA LEU A 183 -10.92 23.27 -0.66
C LEU A 183 -9.73 24.06 -0.09
N ASP A 184 -9.56 24.04 1.23
CA ASP A 184 -8.51 24.79 1.92
C ASP A 184 -7.29 23.93 2.24
N ALA A 185 -7.50 22.63 2.53
CA ALA A 185 -6.44 21.67 2.83
C ALA A 185 -6.86 20.25 2.46
N PHE A 186 -5.88 19.35 2.28
CA PHE A 186 -6.15 17.92 2.24
C PHE A 186 -5.00 17.11 2.82
N PHE A 187 -5.36 15.95 3.38
CA PHE A 187 -4.41 14.95 3.84
C PHE A 187 -4.12 13.95 2.70
N PHE A 188 -2.88 13.49 2.66
CA PHE A 188 -2.46 12.36 1.84
C PHE A 188 -1.35 11.59 2.57
N VAL A 189 -1.48 10.29 2.68
CA VAL A 189 -0.45 9.40 3.22
C VAL A 189 -0.02 8.43 2.14
N GLY A 190 1.25 8.51 1.77
CA GLY A 190 1.79 7.69 0.70
C GLY A 190 3.22 8.04 0.35
N GLY A 191 3.77 7.33 -0.61
CA GLY A 191 5.14 7.59 -1.09
C GLY A 191 5.27 8.93 -1.80
N ALA A 192 6.23 9.74 -1.42
CA ALA A 192 6.59 10.96 -2.14
C ALA A 192 7.59 10.67 -3.27
N PRO A 193 7.45 11.34 -4.45
CA PRO A 193 6.38 12.24 -4.84
C PRO A 193 5.09 11.50 -5.19
N ALA A 194 3.93 12.05 -4.80
CA ALA A 194 2.62 11.54 -5.19
C ALA A 194 2.07 12.32 -6.39
N GLY A 195 1.44 11.61 -7.34
CA GLY A 195 1.01 12.19 -8.62
C GLY A 195 0.06 13.38 -8.45
N ALA A 196 -0.99 13.24 -7.63
CA ALA A 196 -1.96 14.31 -7.40
C ALA A 196 -1.33 15.60 -6.81
N ILE A 197 -0.34 15.45 -5.90
CA ILE A 197 0.34 16.60 -5.29
C ILE A 197 1.33 17.21 -6.29
N ALA A 198 2.06 16.39 -7.05
CA ALA A 198 3.00 16.86 -8.06
C ALA A 198 2.31 17.65 -9.17
N GLU A 199 1.16 17.16 -9.63
CA GLU A 199 0.31 17.85 -10.61
C GLU A 199 -0.19 19.18 -10.06
N LEU A 200 -0.74 19.20 -8.84
CA LEU A 200 -1.23 20.39 -8.19
C LEU A 200 -0.10 21.45 -8.00
N ALA A 201 1.06 21.03 -7.51
CA ALA A 201 2.21 21.92 -7.36
C ALA A 201 2.67 22.54 -8.70
N SER A 202 2.49 21.81 -9.81
CA SER A 202 2.87 22.25 -11.15
C SER A 202 1.79 23.08 -11.86
N SER A 203 0.56 23.12 -11.35
CA SER A 203 -0.59 23.79 -11.99
C SER A 203 -0.58 25.32 -11.89
N GLY A 204 0.39 25.91 -11.21
CA GLY A 204 0.46 27.37 -10.99
C GLY A 204 -0.33 27.87 -9.77
N ALA A 205 -1.18 27.05 -9.18
CA ALA A 205 -1.90 27.39 -7.94
C ALA A 205 -0.95 27.54 -6.73
N GLY A 206 0.18 26.82 -6.76
CA GLY A 206 1.16 26.75 -5.68
C GLY A 206 0.60 26.09 -4.41
N ILE A 207 1.44 25.36 -3.73
CA ILE A 207 1.10 24.70 -2.48
C ILE A 207 2.18 24.90 -1.42
N GLU A 208 1.80 24.69 -0.18
CA GLU A 208 2.69 24.51 0.96
C GLU A 208 2.31 23.22 1.67
N LEU A 209 3.27 22.60 2.38
CA LEU A 209 3.03 21.47 3.24
C LEU A 209 3.12 21.91 4.70
N LEU A 210 2.14 21.51 5.51
CA LEU A 210 2.18 21.79 6.95
C LEU A 210 3.07 20.74 7.65
N PRO A 211 3.93 21.18 8.61
CA PRO A 211 4.74 20.24 9.37
C PRO A 211 3.91 19.45 10.38
N ILE A 212 4.32 18.19 10.60
CA ILE A 212 3.92 17.39 11.74
C ILE A 212 5.17 17.13 12.56
N SER A 213 5.41 17.98 13.57
CA SER A 213 6.66 17.98 14.33
C SER A 213 6.44 18.43 15.78
N GLY A 214 7.51 18.40 16.58
CA GLY A 214 7.47 18.82 17.97
C GLY A 214 6.67 17.88 18.89
N ALA A 215 6.13 18.41 19.98
CA ALA A 215 5.47 17.64 21.02
C ALA A 215 4.28 16.81 20.53
N GLN A 216 3.56 17.29 19.52
CA GLN A 216 2.43 16.60 18.90
C GLN A 216 2.87 15.35 18.13
N ALA A 217 3.93 15.48 17.33
CA ALA A 217 4.54 14.35 16.63
C ALA A 217 5.11 13.32 17.62
N ASP A 218 5.74 13.77 18.69
CA ASP A 218 6.25 12.90 19.75
C ASP A 218 5.13 12.17 20.49
N THR A 219 3.99 12.83 20.68
CA THR A 219 2.80 12.20 21.27
C THR A 219 2.24 11.12 20.37
N LEU A 220 2.13 11.38 19.06
CA LEU A 220 1.73 10.37 18.08
C LEU A 220 2.65 9.15 18.09
N ARG A 221 3.96 9.35 18.05
CA ARG A 221 4.95 8.26 18.05
C ARG A 221 4.94 7.45 19.35
N ARG A 222 4.75 8.09 20.50
CA ARG A 222 4.61 7.38 21.79
C ARG A 222 3.32 6.60 21.87
N GLY A 223 2.24 7.12 21.32
CA GLY A 223 0.94 6.46 21.30
C GLY A 223 0.78 5.37 20.25
N SER A 224 1.66 5.36 19.23
CA SER A 224 1.59 4.41 18.12
C SER A 224 2.98 4.07 17.59
N PRO A 225 3.44 2.83 17.75
CA PRO A 225 4.77 2.38 17.32
C PRO A 225 4.94 2.35 15.78
N PHE A 226 3.88 2.59 15.03
CA PHE A 226 3.89 2.59 13.57
C PHE A 226 4.41 3.90 12.98
N PHE A 227 4.36 5.01 13.74
CA PHE A 227 4.85 6.30 13.27
C PHE A 227 6.36 6.45 13.46
N ALA A 228 7.04 6.84 12.40
CA ALA A 228 8.44 7.23 12.40
C ALA A 228 8.61 8.69 11.97
N ASN A 229 9.70 9.34 12.44
CA ASN A 229 10.08 10.65 11.89
C ASN A 229 10.39 10.51 10.40
N ASP A 230 9.90 11.46 9.62
CA ASP A 230 10.13 11.54 8.19
C ASP A 230 10.23 12.99 7.74
N SER A 231 10.59 13.21 6.49
CA SER A 231 10.60 14.52 5.87
C SER A 231 10.26 14.42 4.39
N VAL A 232 9.64 15.48 3.88
CA VAL A 232 9.56 15.72 2.44
C VAL A 232 10.70 16.66 2.09
N PRO A 233 11.74 16.22 1.35
CA PRO A 233 12.85 17.09 0.95
C PRO A 233 12.38 18.27 0.09
N ALA A 234 13.12 19.38 0.13
CA ALA A 234 12.88 20.48 -0.79
C ALA A 234 12.91 20.01 -2.25
N ALA A 235 12.11 20.64 -3.08
CA ALA A 235 11.97 20.31 -4.51
C ALA A 235 11.45 18.88 -4.82
N THR A 236 10.98 18.13 -3.83
CA THR A 236 10.19 16.91 -4.09
C THR A 236 8.93 17.24 -4.92
N TYR A 237 8.33 18.39 -4.62
CA TYR A 237 7.28 19.02 -5.41
C TYR A 237 7.75 20.40 -5.84
N LYS A 238 7.29 20.87 -7.00
CA LYS A 238 7.72 22.15 -7.57
C LYS A 238 7.45 23.30 -6.58
N ASP A 239 8.48 24.09 -6.30
CA ASP A 239 8.46 25.29 -5.45
C ASP A 239 7.97 25.03 -4.00
N VAL A 240 8.08 23.81 -3.51
CA VAL A 240 7.74 23.42 -2.14
C VAL A 240 9.01 23.27 -1.32
N ALA A 241 9.05 23.93 -0.16
CA ALA A 241 10.17 23.84 0.79
C ALA A 241 10.21 22.47 1.48
N ALA A 242 11.36 22.13 2.07
CA ALA A 242 11.46 20.94 2.91
C ALA A 242 10.53 21.05 4.12
N VAL A 243 9.91 19.94 4.52
CA VAL A 243 9.04 19.89 5.69
C VAL A 243 9.30 18.61 6.49
N ASN A 244 9.35 18.74 7.82
CA ASN A 244 9.40 17.60 8.74
C ASN A 244 7.99 17.10 9.00
N THR A 245 7.84 15.79 8.97
CA THR A 245 6.56 15.10 9.15
C THR A 245 6.77 13.73 9.77
N LEU A 246 5.74 12.90 9.71
CA LEU A 246 5.79 11.49 10.11
C LEU A 246 5.51 10.58 8.91
N SER A 247 5.88 9.32 9.03
CA SER A 247 5.52 8.27 8.09
C SER A 247 5.03 7.00 8.81
N VAL A 248 4.30 6.17 8.08
CA VAL A 248 3.98 4.77 8.41
C VAL A 248 4.56 3.85 7.35
N GLY A 249 4.64 2.54 7.59
CA GLY A 249 5.13 1.60 6.59
C GLY A 249 4.06 1.22 5.57
N ALA A 250 4.41 1.17 4.28
CA ALA A 250 3.62 0.47 3.26
C ALA A 250 3.94 -1.01 3.31
N GLN A 251 2.92 -1.87 3.30
CA GLN A 251 3.04 -3.32 3.32
C GLN A 251 2.27 -3.95 2.17
N TRP A 252 2.80 -5.02 1.60
CA TRP A 252 2.07 -5.92 0.73
C TRP A 252 1.59 -7.11 1.55
N VAL A 253 0.29 -7.26 1.66
CA VAL A 253 -0.36 -8.26 2.52
C VAL A 253 -1.25 -9.20 1.72
N THR A 254 -1.46 -10.40 2.24
CA THR A 254 -2.31 -11.46 1.66
C THR A 254 -2.99 -12.27 2.76
N SER A 255 -3.78 -13.28 2.39
CA SER A 255 -4.36 -14.24 3.32
C SER A 255 -3.41 -15.42 3.58
N ALA A 256 -3.44 -15.99 4.79
CA ALA A 256 -2.79 -17.27 5.10
C ALA A 256 -3.28 -18.43 4.21
N LYS A 257 -4.44 -18.27 3.55
CA LYS A 257 -5.02 -19.24 2.63
C LYS A 257 -4.45 -19.16 1.21
N ALA A 258 -3.66 -18.13 0.89
CA ALA A 258 -3.01 -18.01 -0.41
C ALA A 258 -2.05 -19.19 -0.62
N ASP A 259 -1.92 -19.65 -1.87
CA ASP A 259 -1.03 -20.76 -2.18
C ASP A 259 0.44 -20.40 -1.88
N ALA A 260 1.10 -21.24 -1.09
CA ALA A 260 2.45 -20.96 -0.60
C ALA A 260 3.50 -20.92 -1.71
N GLU A 261 3.35 -21.75 -2.75
CA GLU A 261 4.27 -21.75 -3.89
C GLU A 261 4.08 -20.49 -4.73
N THR A 262 2.85 -20.08 -4.98
CA THR A 262 2.53 -18.83 -5.68
C THR A 262 3.14 -17.63 -4.96
N VAL A 263 2.93 -17.51 -3.64
CA VAL A 263 3.49 -16.41 -2.85
C VAL A 263 5.02 -16.46 -2.83
N TYR A 264 5.63 -17.64 -2.74
CA TYR A 264 7.08 -17.78 -2.85
C TYR A 264 7.60 -17.28 -4.21
N GLN A 265 6.98 -17.69 -5.30
CA GLN A 265 7.42 -17.31 -6.65
C GLN A 265 7.28 -15.81 -6.91
N ILE A 266 6.18 -15.19 -6.51
CA ILE A 266 6.01 -13.73 -6.66
C ILE A 266 6.98 -12.96 -5.76
N THR A 267 7.25 -13.43 -4.53
CA THR A 267 8.23 -12.81 -3.63
C THR A 267 9.63 -12.90 -4.21
N LYS A 268 10.03 -14.07 -4.70
CA LYS A 268 11.32 -14.27 -5.37
C LYS A 268 11.46 -13.39 -6.61
N SER A 269 10.41 -13.30 -7.43
CA SER A 269 10.39 -12.44 -8.64
C SER A 269 10.48 -10.95 -8.27
N LEU A 270 9.85 -10.52 -7.17
CA LEU A 270 9.92 -9.14 -6.68
C LEU A 270 11.37 -8.69 -6.44
N TYR A 271 12.22 -9.58 -5.93
CA TYR A 271 13.61 -9.26 -5.60
C TYR A 271 14.60 -9.74 -6.65
N SER A 272 14.15 -10.11 -7.85
CA SER A 272 15.05 -10.33 -8.99
C SER A 272 15.72 -9.02 -9.41
N GLU A 273 16.92 -9.10 -9.97
CA GLU A 273 17.68 -7.92 -10.43
C GLU A 273 16.88 -7.08 -11.45
N ALA A 274 16.17 -7.73 -12.37
CA ALA A 274 15.35 -7.06 -13.37
C ALA A 274 14.22 -6.25 -12.74
N THR A 275 13.50 -6.85 -11.77
CA THR A 275 12.40 -6.17 -11.04
C THR A 275 12.95 -5.01 -10.22
N GLN A 276 14.08 -5.19 -9.53
CA GLN A 276 14.69 -4.13 -8.73
C GLN A 276 15.10 -2.93 -9.60
N LYS A 277 15.68 -3.16 -10.77
CA LYS A 277 15.99 -2.10 -11.75
C LYS A 277 14.73 -1.37 -12.23
N ALA A 278 13.67 -2.11 -12.57
CA ALA A 278 12.41 -1.53 -13.03
C ALA A 278 11.74 -0.66 -11.95
N LEU A 279 11.68 -1.14 -10.71
CA LEU A 279 11.11 -0.40 -9.59
C LEU A 279 11.92 0.87 -9.30
N ALA A 280 13.25 0.78 -9.28
CA ALA A 280 14.13 1.92 -9.02
C ALA A 280 14.06 3.01 -10.11
N ALA A 281 13.80 2.61 -11.35
CA ALA A 281 13.62 3.54 -12.47
C ALA A 281 12.22 4.15 -12.50
N GLY A 282 11.19 3.40 -12.09
CA GLY A 282 9.80 3.80 -12.25
C GLY A 282 9.27 4.74 -11.16
N HIS A 283 9.79 4.66 -9.93
CA HIS A 283 9.35 5.51 -8.82
C HIS A 283 10.45 5.69 -7.77
N ALA A 284 10.55 6.89 -7.17
CA ALA A 284 11.54 7.16 -6.13
C ALA A 284 11.46 6.16 -4.95
N LYS A 285 10.26 5.79 -4.51
CA LYS A 285 10.03 4.79 -3.47
C LYS A 285 10.36 3.35 -3.92
N GLY A 286 10.39 3.08 -5.22
CA GLY A 286 10.81 1.78 -5.77
C GLY A 286 12.23 1.36 -5.37
N LYS A 287 13.12 2.34 -5.18
CA LYS A 287 14.50 2.10 -4.69
C LYS A 287 14.55 1.54 -3.26
N LEU A 288 13.49 1.70 -2.50
CA LEU A 288 13.39 1.26 -1.10
C LEU A 288 12.82 -0.16 -0.97
N ILE A 289 12.21 -0.70 -2.04
CA ILE A 289 11.65 -2.06 -2.06
C ILE A 289 12.81 -3.05 -2.23
N THR A 290 13.50 -3.34 -1.15
CA THR A 290 14.67 -4.23 -1.13
C THR A 290 14.44 -5.42 -0.19
N VAL A 291 15.11 -6.53 -0.44
CA VAL A 291 15.06 -7.72 0.42
C VAL A 291 15.38 -7.38 1.89
N LYS A 292 16.36 -6.50 2.11
CA LYS A 292 16.76 -6.07 3.46
C LYS A 292 15.63 -5.30 4.18
N ASN A 293 14.94 -4.41 3.47
CA ASN A 293 13.86 -3.60 4.06
C ASN A 293 12.58 -4.41 4.24
N ALA A 294 12.37 -5.44 3.42
CA ALA A 294 11.16 -6.26 3.42
C ALA A 294 10.81 -6.89 4.76
N VAL A 295 11.83 -7.21 5.55
CA VAL A 295 11.66 -7.94 6.82
C VAL A 295 11.71 -7.04 8.07
N GLN A 296 11.93 -5.74 7.89
CA GLN A 296 12.04 -4.80 9.00
C GLN A 296 10.66 -4.31 9.47
N GLY A 297 10.39 -4.36 10.77
CA GLY A 297 9.15 -3.83 11.34
C GLY A 297 7.88 -4.55 10.85
N ALA A 298 7.93 -5.87 10.73
CA ALA A 298 6.88 -6.68 10.10
C ALA A 298 5.48 -6.45 10.69
N GLY A 299 5.34 -6.33 12.01
CA GLY A 299 4.07 -6.06 12.71
C GLY A 299 3.05 -7.19 12.67
N ILE A 300 3.01 -7.97 11.60
CA ILE A 300 2.18 -9.18 11.41
C ILE A 300 3.03 -10.34 10.89
N PRO A 301 2.57 -11.61 11.06
CA PRO A 301 3.32 -12.77 10.59
C PRO A 301 3.51 -12.76 9.07
N PHE A 302 4.66 -13.24 8.61
CA PHE A 302 4.90 -13.46 7.19
C PHE A 302 4.02 -14.60 6.65
N HIS A 303 3.70 -14.51 5.36
CA HIS A 303 3.13 -15.64 4.64
C HIS A 303 4.21 -16.74 4.48
N PRO A 304 3.87 -18.04 4.67
CA PRO A 304 4.85 -19.12 4.60
C PRO A 304 5.70 -19.12 3.33
N GLY A 305 5.13 -18.79 2.18
CA GLY A 305 5.86 -18.66 0.92
C GLY A 305 6.89 -17.52 0.92
N ALA A 306 6.51 -16.36 1.46
CA ALA A 306 7.43 -15.23 1.59
C ALA A 306 8.53 -15.52 2.63
N GLU A 307 8.16 -16.09 3.77
CA GLU A 307 9.10 -16.50 4.81
C GLU A 307 10.16 -17.47 4.28
N ARG A 308 9.76 -18.50 3.51
CA ARG A 308 10.69 -19.42 2.85
C ARG A 308 11.71 -18.68 2.00
N PHE A 309 11.26 -17.75 1.16
CA PHE A 309 12.19 -16.95 0.34
C PHE A 309 13.14 -16.13 1.21
N TYR A 310 12.68 -15.46 2.28
CA TYR A 310 13.53 -14.63 3.12
C TYR A 310 14.56 -15.44 3.92
N LYS A 311 14.23 -16.67 4.31
CA LYS A 311 15.19 -17.62 4.91
C LYS A 311 16.24 -18.06 3.90
N GLU A 312 15.86 -18.40 2.68
CA GLU A 312 16.80 -18.74 1.58
C GLU A 312 17.72 -17.55 1.23
N ALA A 313 17.19 -16.31 1.28
CA ALA A 313 17.95 -15.09 1.05
C ALA A 313 18.83 -14.68 2.26
N GLY A 314 18.78 -15.40 3.39
CA GLY A 314 19.58 -15.15 4.59
C GLY A 314 19.21 -13.88 5.36
N VAL A 315 18.04 -13.29 5.13
CA VAL A 315 17.59 -12.07 5.83
C VAL A 315 16.59 -12.35 6.96
N LEU A 316 16.09 -13.58 7.05
CA LEU A 316 15.29 -14.11 8.16
C LEU A 316 15.96 -15.38 8.70
N LYS A 317 15.86 -15.60 10.03
CA LYS A 317 16.41 -16.81 10.70
C LYS A 317 15.41 -17.97 10.70
#